data_cf6238821ca15eb3a7d930410d161c9c
#
_entry.id   cf6238821ca15eb3a7d930410d161c9c
#
_cell.length_a   1.000
_cell.length_b   1.000
_cell.length_c   1.000
_cell.angle_alpha   90.00
_cell.angle_beta   90.00
_cell.angle_gamma   90.00
#
_symmetry.space_group_name_H-M   'P 1'
#
loop_
_entity.id
_entity.type
_entity.pdbx_description
1 polymer ?
#
loop_
_entity_poly.entity_id
_entity_poly.type
_entity_poly.pdbx_seq_one_letter_code
_entity_poly.pdbx_strand_id
1 'polypeptide(L)'
;MLFRSMDYKIVVSIIQLIGYVCAKLFGIKYISELQPQNRLKFIIGSAALSEASLLAFGLLPLPYNIVALFFNGLSLGCMWGVIFSFLEGRRTTDILASIMGVSMALSSGVAKSLGLYALNQLHVSEFWMPALVGGLAFPLLCFMGWMMTKFPRPTDRKSVV
;
A
#
# COMPACT_ATOMS: atom_id res chain seq x y z
N MET A 1 -21.49 -23.52 7.98
CA MET A 1 -21.01 -22.65 6.90
C MET A 1 -20.35 -21.36 7.42
N LEU A 2 -20.86 -20.70 8.46
CA LEU A 2 -20.32 -19.44 8.99
C LEU A 2 -18.86 -19.56 9.50
N PHE A 3 -18.52 -20.63 10.21
CA PHE A 3 -17.15 -20.85 10.72
C PHE A 3 -16.11 -20.97 9.60
N ARG A 4 -16.44 -21.63 8.51
CA ARG A 4 -15.53 -21.80 7.37
C ARG A 4 -15.21 -20.49 6.64
N SER A 5 -16.13 -19.55 6.60
CA SER A 5 -15.91 -18.22 6.02
C SER A 5 -15.09 -17.32 6.95
N MET A 6 -15.25 -17.46 8.27
CA MET A 6 -14.46 -16.76 9.28
C MET A 6 -13.01 -17.22 9.24
N ASP A 7 -12.77 -18.54 9.24
CA ASP A 7 -11.43 -19.12 9.13
C ASP A 7 -10.70 -18.66 7.88
N TYR A 8 -11.38 -18.61 6.74
CA TYR A 8 -10.80 -18.12 5.50
C TYR A 8 -10.38 -16.63 5.59
N LYS A 9 -11.23 -15.75 6.13
CA LYS A 9 -10.93 -14.32 6.31
C LYS A 9 -9.74 -14.11 7.25
N ILE A 10 -9.61 -14.92 8.28
CA ILE A 10 -8.46 -14.89 9.20
C ILE A 10 -7.18 -15.31 8.48
N VAL A 11 -7.20 -16.41 7.74
CA VAL A 11 -6.03 -16.91 6.99
C VAL A 11 -5.57 -15.86 5.95
N VAL A 12 -6.49 -15.28 5.20
CA VAL A 12 -6.22 -14.22 4.23
C VAL A 12 -5.51 -13.03 4.89
N SER A 13 -6.00 -12.57 6.04
CA SER A 13 -5.41 -11.45 6.78
C SER A 13 -4.01 -11.80 7.31
N ILE A 14 -3.82 -13.01 7.81
CA ILE A 14 -2.50 -13.46 8.31
C ILE A 14 -1.49 -13.55 7.18
N ILE A 15 -1.85 -14.11 6.04
CA ILE A 15 -0.94 -14.25 4.88
C ILE A 15 -0.54 -12.87 4.34
N GLN A 16 -1.47 -11.95 4.25
CA GLN A 16 -1.18 -10.56 3.85
C GLN A 16 -0.23 -9.88 4.85
N LEU A 17 -0.45 -10.09 6.15
CA LEU A 17 0.42 -9.57 7.20
C LEU A 17 1.83 -10.16 7.13
N ILE A 18 1.96 -11.46 6.88
CA ILE A 18 3.26 -12.12 6.68
C ILE A 18 3.98 -11.50 5.49
N GLY A 19 3.31 -11.29 4.36
CA GLY A 19 3.89 -10.61 3.20
C GLY A 19 4.40 -9.21 3.55
N TYR A 20 3.62 -8.44 4.32
CA TYR A 20 3.99 -7.12 4.79
C TYR A 20 5.23 -7.13 5.72
N VAL A 21 5.30 -8.10 6.65
CA VAL A 21 6.46 -8.26 7.55
C VAL A 21 7.71 -8.67 6.76
N CYS A 22 7.57 -9.61 5.83
CA CYS A 22 8.67 -9.99 4.94
C CYS A 22 9.21 -8.78 4.17
N ALA A 23 8.32 -7.95 3.63
CA ALA A 23 8.72 -6.72 2.94
C ALA A 23 9.51 -5.76 3.84
N LYS A 24 9.15 -5.65 5.11
CA LYS A 24 9.89 -4.83 6.08
C LYS A 24 11.29 -5.37 6.32
N LEU A 25 11.44 -6.67 6.50
CA LEU A 25 12.74 -7.30 6.78
C LEU A 25 13.71 -7.17 5.60
N PHE A 26 13.26 -7.50 4.39
CA PHE A 26 14.09 -7.44 3.19
C PHE A 26 14.18 -6.02 2.60
N GLY A 27 13.12 -5.24 2.76
CA GLY A 27 12.99 -3.90 2.19
C GLY A 27 13.91 -2.88 2.84
N ILE A 28 14.30 -3.03 4.12
CA ILE A 28 15.15 -2.07 4.82
C ILE A 28 16.46 -1.83 4.04
N LYS A 29 17.16 -2.90 3.68
CA LYS A 29 18.43 -2.80 2.95
C LYS A 29 18.21 -2.21 1.55
N TYR A 30 17.21 -2.73 0.82
CA TYR A 30 16.95 -2.31 -0.55
C TYR A 30 16.50 -0.84 -0.64
N ILE A 31 15.66 -0.41 0.31
CA ILE A 31 15.11 0.95 0.34
C ILE A 31 16.19 1.96 0.73
N SER A 32 17.10 1.60 1.66
CA SER A 32 18.21 2.49 2.07
C SER A 32 19.19 2.77 0.92
N GLU A 33 19.37 1.81 0.02
CA GLU A 33 20.24 1.93 -1.15
C GLU A 33 19.52 2.56 -2.36
N LEU A 34 18.21 2.80 -2.26
CA LEU A 34 17.40 3.28 -3.39
C LEU A 34 17.72 4.74 -3.72
N GLN A 35 18.23 4.96 -4.93
CA GLN A 35 18.53 6.30 -5.42
C GLN A 35 17.26 7.18 -5.47
N PRO A 36 17.35 8.46 -5.11
CA PRO A 36 16.21 9.39 -5.09
C PRO A 36 15.42 9.45 -6.41
N GLN A 37 16.13 9.26 -7.53
CA GLN A 37 15.52 9.28 -8.88
C GLN A 37 14.59 8.09 -9.13
N ASN A 38 14.84 6.96 -8.47
CA ASN A 38 14.11 5.71 -8.66
C ASN A 38 12.96 5.53 -7.66
N ARG A 39 12.89 6.37 -6.62
CA ARG A 39 11.86 6.25 -5.56
C ARG A 39 10.44 6.32 -6.11
N LEU A 40 10.15 7.26 -7.02
CA LEU A 40 8.84 7.37 -7.63
C LEU A 40 8.50 6.14 -8.48
N LYS A 41 9.45 5.69 -9.32
CA LYS A 41 9.26 4.48 -10.14
C LYS A 41 8.98 3.27 -9.27
N PHE A 42 9.66 3.18 -8.14
CA PHE A 42 9.46 2.10 -7.17
C PHE A 42 8.06 2.16 -6.52
N ILE A 43 7.60 3.34 -6.12
CA ILE A 43 6.25 3.53 -5.55
C ILE A 43 5.18 3.12 -6.57
N ILE A 44 5.29 3.62 -7.82
CA ILE A 44 4.32 3.29 -8.88
C ILE A 44 4.38 1.80 -9.21
N GLY A 45 5.58 1.21 -9.30
CA GLY A 45 5.74 -0.22 -9.54
C GLY A 45 5.17 -1.08 -8.42
N SER A 46 5.41 -0.70 -7.15
CA SER A 46 4.81 -1.38 -5.99
C SER A 46 3.29 -1.25 -5.98
N ALA A 47 2.76 -0.08 -6.31
CA ALA A 47 1.31 0.12 -6.39
C ALA A 47 0.69 -0.71 -7.53
N ALA A 48 1.34 -0.77 -8.69
CA ALA A 48 0.91 -1.60 -9.80
C ALA A 48 0.94 -3.10 -9.45
N LEU A 49 1.99 -3.55 -8.73
CA LEU A 49 2.08 -4.92 -8.24
C LEU A 49 0.97 -5.22 -7.23
N SER A 50 0.68 -4.26 -6.34
CA SER A 50 -0.43 -4.37 -5.38
C SER A 50 -1.75 -4.55 -6.11
N GLU A 51 -2.05 -3.72 -7.09
CA GLU A 51 -3.28 -3.79 -7.89
C GLU A 51 -3.37 -5.09 -8.70
N ALA A 52 -2.28 -5.50 -9.35
CA ALA A 52 -2.21 -6.77 -10.05
C ALA A 52 -2.47 -7.97 -9.11
N SER A 53 -1.98 -7.90 -7.88
CA SER A 53 -2.25 -8.92 -6.85
C SER A 53 -3.71 -8.95 -6.44
N LEU A 54 -4.39 -7.80 -6.34
CA LEU A 54 -5.82 -7.73 -6.03
C LEU A 54 -6.68 -8.25 -7.20
N LEU A 55 -6.28 -7.97 -8.44
CA LEU A 55 -6.91 -8.55 -9.62
C LEU A 55 -6.74 -10.08 -9.65
N ALA A 56 -5.53 -10.56 -9.36
CA ALA A 56 -5.26 -11.99 -9.25
C ALA A 56 -6.09 -12.64 -8.14
N PHE A 57 -6.30 -11.94 -7.01
CA PHE A 57 -7.17 -12.41 -5.93
C PHE A 57 -8.61 -12.62 -6.40
N GLY A 58 -9.13 -11.75 -7.27
CA GLY A 58 -10.46 -11.90 -7.85
C GLY A 58 -10.56 -13.00 -8.92
N LEU A 59 -9.47 -13.25 -9.66
CA LEU A 59 -9.44 -14.19 -10.78
C LEU A 59 -9.15 -15.63 -10.37
N LEU A 60 -8.29 -15.82 -9.35
CA LEU A 60 -7.84 -17.14 -8.95
C LEU A 60 -8.89 -17.89 -8.14
N PRO A 61 -9.07 -19.21 -8.39
CA PRO A 61 -9.97 -20.03 -7.60
C PRO A 61 -9.41 -20.27 -6.19
N LEU A 62 -10.31 -20.55 -5.24
CA LEU A 62 -9.95 -21.00 -3.90
C LEU A 62 -9.22 -22.36 -3.97
N PRO A 63 -8.14 -22.57 -3.22
CA PRO A 63 -7.51 -21.68 -2.22
C PRO A 63 -6.33 -20.85 -2.77
N TYR A 64 -6.03 -20.90 -4.07
CA TYR A 64 -4.83 -20.30 -4.66
C TYR A 64 -4.83 -18.77 -4.61
N ASN A 65 -6.00 -18.15 -4.52
CA ASN A 65 -6.14 -16.70 -4.38
C ASN A 65 -5.45 -16.12 -3.13
N ILE A 66 -5.23 -16.94 -2.09
CA ILE A 66 -4.52 -16.54 -0.87
C ILE A 66 -3.09 -16.08 -1.18
N VAL A 67 -2.42 -16.73 -2.14
CA VAL A 67 -1.04 -16.38 -2.55
C VAL A 67 -0.98 -14.96 -3.12
N ALA A 68 -2.01 -14.53 -3.82
CA ALA A 68 -2.08 -13.17 -4.35
C ALA A 68 -2.01 -12.12 -3.23
N LEU A 69 -2.64 -12.38 -2.09
CA LEU A 69 -2.62 -11.45 -0.95
C LEU A 69 -1.27 -11.39 -0.24
N PHE A 70 -0.47 -12.45 -0.30
CA PHE A 70 0.92 -12.37 0.15
C PHE A 70 1.70 -11.33 -0.66
N PHE A 71 1.60 -11.37 -1.99
CA PHE A 71 2.26 -10.38 -2.86
C PHE A 71 1.70 -8.97 -2.67
N ASN A 72 0.39 -8.84 -2.41
CA ASN A 72 -0.20 -7.56 -2.06
C ASN A 72 0.42 -7.00 -0.77
N GLY A 73 0.49 -7.80 0.29
CA GLY A 73 1.13 -7.42 1.55
C GLY A 73 2.59 -7.01 1.39
N LEU A 74 3.36 -7.80 0.62
CA LEU A 74 4.76 -7.52 0.32
C LEU A 74 4.93 -6.17 -0.40
N SER A 75 4.10 -5.92 -1.39
CA SER A 75 4.09 -4.67 -2.16
C SER A 75 3.79 -3.46 -1.29
N LEU A 76 2.76 -3.54 -0.45
CA LEU A 76 2.38 -2.47 0.48
C LEU A 76 3.49 -2.20 1.50
N GLY A 77 4.15 -3.24 2.04
CA GLY A 77 5.24 -3.10 2.98
C GLY A 77 6.45 -2.37 2.39
N CYS A 78 6.81 -2.67 1.15
CA CYS A 78 7.87 -1.99 0.41
C CYS A 78 7.51 -0.52 0.13
N MET A 79 6.29 -0.25 -0.33
CA MET A 79 5.82 1.10 -0.64
C MET A 79 5.88 2.00 0.60
N TRP A 80 5.47 1.51 1.74
CA TRP A 80 5.53 2.21 3.03
C TRP A 80 6.94 2.66 3.38
N GLY A 81 7.93 1.78 3.24
CA GLY A 81 9.33 2.10 3.53
C GLY A 81 9.85 3.26 2.68
N VAL A 82 9.51 3.26 1.38
CA VAL A 82 9.92 4.35 0.48
C VAL A 82 9.20 5.65 0.82
N ILE A 83 7.89 5.62 1.11
CA ILE A 83 7.15 6.83 1.51
C ILE A 83 7.78 7.46 2.77
N PHE A 84 8.12 6.64 3.76
CA PHE A 84 8.81 7.11 4.96
C PHE A 84 10.15 7.76 4.65
N SER A 85 10.92 7.22 3.70
CA SER A 85 12.21 7.77 3.30
C SER A 85 12.12 9.17 2.67
N PHE A 86 10.95 9.60 2.20
CA PHE A 86 10.71 10.97 1.74
C PHE A 86 10.48 11.94 2.90
N LEU A 87 10.06 11.44 4.05
CA LEU A 87 9.78 12.25 5.24
C LEU A 87 11.03 12.42 6.12
N GLU A 88 11.90 11.41 6.15
CA GLU A 88 13.14 11.42 6.94
C GLU A 88 14.09 12.54 6.51
N GLY A 89 14.79 13.11 7.49
CA GLY A 89 15.78 14.16 7.29
C GLY A 89 15.20 15.56 7.10
N ARG A 90 13.89 15.73 7.22
CA ARG A 90 13.25 17.07 7.19
C ARG A 90 13.11 17.63 8.61
N ARG A 91 13.26 18.95 8.75
CA ARG A 91 13.07 19.65 10.03
C ARG A 91 11.63 19.51 10.59
N THR A 92 10.69 19.15 9.74
CA THR A 92 9.27 19.00 10.06
C THR A 92 8.81 17.54 10.01
N THR A 93 9.73 16.59 10.18
CA THR A 93 9.43 15.14 10.05
C THR A 93 8.31 14.71 10.98
N ASP A 94 8.28 15.18 12.24
CA ASP A 94 7.27 14.79 13.22
C ASP A 94 5.87 15.28 12.84
N ILE A 95 5.77 16.51 12.31
CA ILE A 95 4.49 17.07 11.84
C ILE A 95 4.00 16.29 10.62
N LEU A 96 4.89 16.01 9.66
CA LEU A 96 4.56 15.25 8.45
C LEU A 96 4.13 13.81 8.79
N ALA A 97 4.81 13.17 9.76
CA ALA A 97 4.45 11.84 10.23
C ALA A 97 3.07 11.83 10.91
N SER A 98 2.77 12.86 11.70
CA SER A 98 1.45 13.02 12.32
C SER A 98 0.34 13.22 11.29
N ILE A 99 0.54 14.08 10.29
CA ILE A 99 -0.41 14.29 9.20
C ILE A 99 -0.63 12.99 8.43
N MET A 100 0.44 12.22 8.19
CA MET A 100 0.35 10.94 7.51
C MET A 100 -0.48 9.93 8.33
N GLY A 101 -0.30 9.88 9.66
CA GLY A 101 -1.10 9.02 10.54
C GLY A 101 -2.60 9.36 10.49
N VAL A 102 -2.95 10.65 10.55
CA VAL A 102 -4.34 11.11 10.40
C VAL A 102 -4.89 10.75 9.01
N SER A 103 -4.12 10.97 7.95
CA SER A 103 -4.52 10.63 6.58
C SER A 103 -4.79 9.14 6.40
N MET A 104 -4.02 8.27 7.08
CA MET A 104 -4.28 6.83 7.07
C MET A 104 -5.60 6.46 7.74
N ALA A 105 -5.90 7.07 8.88
CA ALA A 105 -7.16 6.82 9.57
C ALA A 105 -8.36 7.23 8.69
N LEU A 106 -8.28 8.40 8.07
CA LEU A 106 -9.31 8.89 7.15
C LEU A 106 -9.44 8.00 5.90
N SER A 107 -8.33 7.64 5.27
CA SER A 107 -8.35 6.82 4.06
C SER A 107 -8.90 5.42 4.33
N SER A 108 -8.66 4.85 5.51
CA SER A 108 -9.23 3.56 5.88
C SER A 108 -10.76 3.62 5.99
N GLY A 109 -11.30 4.72 6.52
CA GLY A 109 -12.74 4.98 6.58
C GLY A 109 -13.36 5.11 5.19
N VAL A 110 -12.72 5.91 4.32
CA VAL A 110 -13.16 6.09 2.92
C VAL A 110 -13.13 4.76 2.18
N ALA A 111 -12.05 3.98 2.28
CA ALA A 111 -11.92 2.68 1.62
C ALA A 111 -13.01 1.70 2.07
N LYS A 112 -13.32 1.66 3.37
CA LYS A 112 -14.42 0.83 3.89
C LYS A 112 -15.78 1.27 3.35
N SER A 113 -16.03 2.58 3.30
CA SER A 113 -17.28 3.12 2.77
C SER A 113 -17.45 2.81 1.28
N LEU A 114 -16.39 2.97 0.49
CA LEU A 114 -16.38 2.59 -0.93
C LEU A 114 -16.57 1.08 -1.11
N GLY A 115 -15.94 0.27 -0.28
CA GLY A 115 -16.11 -1.19 -0.31
C GLY A 115 -17.56 -1.60 -0.01
N LEU A 116 -18.17 -1.03 1.02
CA LEU A 116 -19.57 -1.28 1.35
C LEU A 116 -20.52 -0.79 0.24
N TYR A 117 -20.23 0.35 -0.36
CA TYR A 117 -20.99 0.85 -1.51
C TYR A 117 -20.89 -0.11 -2.71
N ALA A 118 -19.69 -0.60 -3.01
CA ALA A 118 -19.47 -1.57 -4.09
C ALA A 118 -20.25 -2.88 -3.85
N LEU A 119 -20.25 -3.38 -2.62
CA LEU A 119 -20.96 -4.60 -2.27
C LEU A 119 -22.48 -4.43 -2.29
N ASN A 120 -23.00 -3.34 -1.71
CA ASN A 120 -24.44 -3.16 -1.48
C ASN A 120 -25.17 -2.54 -2.67
N GLN A 121 -24.54 -1.59 -3.38
CA GLN A 121 -25.19 -0.87 -4.47
C GLN A 121 -24.79 -1.41 -5.85
N LEU A 122 -23.51 -1.75 -6.04
CA LEU A 122 -23.01 -2.26 -7.31
C LEU A 122 -23.08 -3.79 -7.39
N HIS A 123 -23.45 -4.46 -6.30
CA HIS A 123 -23.55 -5.93 -6.19
C HIS A 123 -22.25 -6.65 -6.64
N VAL A 124 -21.10 -6.03 -6.44
CA VAL A 124 -19.79 -6.62 -6.74
C VAL A 124 -19.51 -7.73 -5.73
N SER A 125 -18.93 -8.85 -6.19
CA SER A 125 -18.57 -9.93 -5.26
C SER A 125 -17.48 -9.52 -4.28
N GLU A 126 -17.44 -10.16 -3.10
CA GLU A 126 -16.43 -9.91 -2.06
C GLU A 126 -14.99 -10.07 -2.58
N PHE A 127 -14.76 -10.92 -3.58
CA PHE A 127 -13.44 -11.17 -4.16
C PHE A 127 -12.96 -10.04 -5.11
N TRP A 128 -13.89 -9.37 -5.79
CA TRP A 128 -13.58 -8.29 -6.72
C TRP A 128 -13.60 -6.91 -6.08
N MET A 129 -14.24 -6.77 -4.92
CA MET A 129 -14.35 -5.50 -4.21
C MET A 129 -12.97 -4.85 -3.92
N PRO A 130 -11.94 -5.59 -3.45
CA PRO A 130 -10.63 -4.99 -3.20
C PRO A 130 -9.96 -4.44 -4.47
N ALA A 131 -10.05 -5.16 -5.60
CA ALA A 131 -9.52 -4.71 -6.87
C ALA A 131 -10.24 -3.47 -7.41
N LEU A 132 -11.55 -3.37 -7.22
CA LEU A 132 -12.30 -2.20 -7.62
C LEU A 132 -11.89 -0.95 -6.81
N VAL A 133 -11.80 -1.08 -5.50
CA VAL A 133 -11.39 0.02 -4.62
C VAL A 133 -9.92 0.41 -4.88
N GLY A 134 -9.04 -0.57 -5.07
CA GLY A 134 -7.63 -0.36 -5.43
C GLY A 134 -7.49 0.34 -6.78
N GLY A 135 -8.24 -0.09 -7.79
CA GLY A 135 -8.26 0.50 -9.12
C GLY A 135 -8.72 1.96 -9.13
N LEU A 136 -9.63 2.35 -8.24
CA LEU A 136 -10.02 3.75 -8.05
C LEU A 136 -8.93 4.57 -7.36
N ALA A 137 -8.20 3.96 -6.41
CA ALA A 137 -7.14 4.62 -5.67
C ALA A 137 -5.85 4.75 -6.49
N PHE A 138 -5.58 3.84 -7.43
CA PHE A 138 -4.34 3.78 -8.20
C PHE A 138 -4.05 5.05 -9.01
N PRO A 139 -4.98 5.62 -9.82
CA PRO A 139 -4.74 6.87 -10.54
C PRO A 139 -4.44 8.04 -9.60
N LEU A 140 -5.14 8.11 -8.46
CA LEU A 140 -4.92 9.14 -7.45
C LEU A 140 -3.52 9.03 -6.86
N LEU A 141 -3.06 7.81 -6.58
CA LEU A 141 -1.71 7.55 -6.08
C LEU A 141 -0.64 7.94 -7.11
N CYS A 142 -0.84 7.61 -8.39
CA CYS A 142 0.05 8.01 -9.47
C CYS A 142 0.13 9.54 -9.59
N PHE A 143 -1.00 10.22 -9.51
CA PHE A 143 -1.06 11.69 -9.56
C PHE A 143 -0.33 12.32 -8.37
N MET A 144 -0.58 11.84 -7.15
CA MET A 144 0.11 12.32 -5.94
C MET A 144 1.61 12.03 -5.99
N GLY A 145 2.01 10.84 -6.45
CA GLY A 145 3.41 10.49 -6.65
C GLY A 145 4.10 11.42 -7.65
N TRP A 146 3.42 11.73 -8.76
CA TRP A 146 3.93 12.71 -9.72
C TRP A 146 4.07 14.10 -9.11
N MET A 147 3.10 14.56 -8.33
CA MET A 147 3.22 15.82 -7.61
C MET A 147 4.42 15.84 -6.67
N MET A 148 4.70 14.75 -5.95
CA MET A 148 5.85 14.65 -5.05
C MET A 148 7.20 14.88 -5.76
N THR A 149 7.31 14.58 -7.05
CA THR A 149 8.54 14.85 -7.82
C THR A 149 8.78 16.34 -8.07
N LYS A 150 7.75 17.17 -7.95
CA LYS A 150 7.85 18.62 -8.15
C LYS A 150 8.33 19.36 -6.90
N PHE A 151 8.30 18.72 -5.74
CA PHE A 151 8.82 19.33 -4.51
C PHE A 151 10.34 19.38 -4.51
N PRO A 152 10.95 20.52 -4.08
CA PRO A 152 12.40 20.63 -3.95
C PRO A 152 12.92 19.60 -2.94
N ARG A 153 14.07 19.02 -3.26
CA ARG A 153 14.75 18.06 -2.39
C ARG A 153 15.07 18.71 -1.03
N PRO A 154 15.10 17.95 0.07
CA PRO A 154 15.67 18.44 1.31
C PRO A 154 17.08 18.95 1.04
N THR A 155 17.36 20.19 1.38
CA THR A 155 18.72 20.73 1.28
C THR A 155 19.54 19.99 2.34
N ASP A 156 20.57 19.26 1.92
CA ASP A 156 21.58 18.72 2.82
C ASP A 156 22.25 19.90 3.54
N ARG A 157 21.66 20.37 4.62
CA ARG A 157 22.39 21.18 5.58
C ARG A 157 23.37 20.23 6.27
N LYS A 158 24.56 20.09 5.66
CA LYS A 158 25.72 19.63 6.40
C LYS A 158 25.70 20.37 7.73
N SER A 159 25.67 19.60 8.81
CA SER A 159 25.85 20.06 10.16
C SER A 159 27.01 21.07 10.20
N VAL A 160 26.66 22.34 10.40
CA VAL A 160 27.63 23.29 10.92
C VAL A 160 27.68 22.98 12.41
N VAL A 161 28.72 22.27 12.79
CA VAL A 161 29.18 22.15 14.17
C VAL A 161 29.75 23.49 14.58
#